data_11690fd7a971a856ca8f6fa5f01acc5a
#
_entry.id   11690fd7a971a856ca8f6fa5f01acc5a
#
_cell.length_a   1.000
_cell.length_b   1.000
_cell.length_c   1.000
_cell.angle_alpha   90.00
_cell.angle_beta   90.00
_cell.angle_gamma   90.00
#
_symmetry.space_group_name_H-M   'P 1'
#
loop_
_entity.id
_entity.type
_entity.pdbx_description
1 polymer ?
#
loop_
_entity_poly.entity_id
_entity_poly.type
_entity_poly.pdbx_seq_one_letter_code
_entity_poly.pdbx_strand_id
1 'polypeptide(L)'
;CFAFAHFDIDKDGIWKPAKTPRQLGIELKTRDDAVRFYARKTVNKPIWAGVFGLANDKSSQVLQVIRQWKADGLIIHLNRGCEGLAGQQLETKLACQQAGIPAMTYEGNMGDKREFDEAQTIDRLESFMESLSLKKQT
;
A
#
# COMPACT_ATOMS: atom_id res chain seq x y z
N CYS A 1 -2.43 -8.06 -9.59
CA CYS A 1 -1.90 -8.38 -8.28
C CYS A 1 -2.72 -7.76 -7.14
N PHE A 2 -2.77 -6.44 -6.94
CA PHE A 2 -3.61 -5.83 -5.88
C PHE A 2 -5.11 -5.91 -6.14
N ALA A 3 -5.54 -6.16 -7.35
CA ALA A 3 -6.96 -6.31 -7.67
C ALA A 3 -7.65 -7.43 -6.87
N PHE A 4 -6.90 -8.41 -6.42
CA PHE A 4 -7.41 -9.55 -5.65
C PHE A 4 -7.27 -9.40 -4.13
N ALA A 5 -6.56 -8.38 -3.65
CA ALA A 5 -6.51 -8.12 -2.22
C ALA A 5 -7.86 -7.60 -1.74
N HIS A 6 -8.53 -8.38 -0.91
CA HIS A 6 -9.85 -8.05 -0.38
C HIS A 6 -9.72 -7.61 1.07
N PHE A 7 -9.67 -6.30 1.27
CA PHE A 7 -9.71 -5.67 2.57
C PHE A 7 -10.90 -4.73 2.64
N ASP A 8 -11.49 -4.64 3.81
CA ASP A 8 -12.47 -3.62 4.17
C ASP A 8 -11.84 -2.75 5.29
N ILE A 9 -12.23 -1.48 5.34
CA ILE A 9 -11.89 -0.59 6.46
C ILE A 9 -13.16 -0.44 7.28
N ASP A 10 -13.09 -0.71 8.58
CA ASP A 10 -14.25 -0.52 9.44
C ASP A 10 -14.45 0.95 9.84
N LYS A 11 -15.52 1.23 10.58
CA LYS A 11 -15.87 2.58 11.04
C LYS A 11 -14.78 3.26 11.89
N ASP A 12 -13.92 2.48 12.51
CA ASP A 12 -12.81 2.95 13.35
C ASP A 12 -11.51 3.06 12.53
N GLY A 13 -11.59 2.85 11.22
CA GLY A 13 -10.45 2.91 10.30
C GLY A 13 -9.55 1.69 10.34
N ILE A 14 -9.96 0.60 10.97
CA ILE A 14 -9.16 -0.61 11.08
C ILE A 14 -9.30 -1.46 9.83
N TRP A 15 -8.17 -1.86 9.26
CA TRP A 15 -8.11 -2.74 8.11
C TRP A 15 -8.41 -4.17 8.52
N LYS A 16 -9.37 -4.79 7.85
CA LYS A 16 -9.82 -6.17 8.11
C LYS A 16 -9.96 -6.92 6.79
N PRO A 17 -9.83 -8.26 6.79
CA PRO A 17 -10.20 -9.06 5.64
C PRO A 17 -11.65 -8.81 5.23
N ALA A 18 -11.90 -8.60 3.94
CA ALA A 18 -13.25 -8.36 3.44
C ALA A 18 -14.13 -9.60 3.66
N LYS A 19 -15.37 -9.35 4.06
CA LYS A 19 -16.35 -10.42 4.23
C LYS A 19 -16.70 -11.06 2.88
N THR A 20 -16.83 -12.39 2.90
CA THR A 20 -17.31 -13.17 1.75
C THR A 20 -18.81 -12.95 1.53
N PRO A 21 -19.37 -13.27 0.33
CA PRO A 21 -20.82 -13.23 0.09
C PRO A 21 -21.60 -13.98 1.16
N ARG A 22 -21.16 -15.18 1.52
CA ARG A 22 -21.80 -16.01 2.55
C ARG A 22 -21.84 -15.32 3.92
N GLN A 23 -20.74 -14.68 4.32
CA GLN A 23 -20.68 -13.94 5.59
C GLN A 23 -21.55 -12.67 5.58
N LEU A 24 -21.86 -12.15 4.39
CA LEU A 24 -22.77 -11.03 4.21
C LEU A 24 -24.24 -11.45 4.04
N GLY A 25 -24.55 -12.76 4.06
CA GLY A 25 -25.87 -13.28 3.80
C GLY A 25 -26.35 -13.11 2.34
N ILE A 26 -25.38 -12.91 1.41
CA ILE A 26 -25.67 -12.73 -0.01
C ILE A 26 -25.59 -14.08 -0.72
N GLU A 27 -26.68 -14.48 -1.32
CA GLU A 27 -26.75 -15.66 -2.17
C GLU A 27 -26.48 -15.28 -3.63
N LEU A 28 -25.46 -15.88 -4.24
CA LEU A 28 -25.11 -15.68 -5.65
C LEU A 28 -25.76 -16.83 -6.46
N LYS A 29 -26.92 -16.59 -7.05
CA LYS A 29 -27.68 -17.62 -7.79
C LYS A 29 -27.30 -17.71 -9.25
N THR A 30 -26.87 -16.59 -9.83
CA THR A 30 -26.56 -16.48 -11.25
C THR A 30 -25.15 -15.98 -11.45
N ARG A 31 -24.63 -16.16 -12.68
CA ARG A 31 -23.38 -15.53 -13.11
C ARG A 31 -23.44 -14.00 -12.98
N ASP A 32 -24.58 -13.43 -13.31
CA ASP A 32 -24.78 -11.97 -13.25
C ASP A 32 -24.68 -11.46 -11.81
N ASP A 33 -25.28 -12.15 -10.85
CA ASP A 33 -25.15 -11.82 -9.42
C ASP A 33 -23.66 -11.83 -8.99
N ALA A 34 -22.94 -12.86 -9.40
CA ALA A 34 -21.52 -12.99 -9.07
C ALA A 34 -20.69 -11.86 -9.68
N VAL A 35 -20.91 -11.53 -10.95
CA VAL A 35 -20.20 -10.44 -11.64
C VAL A 35 -20.52 -9.09 -11.00
N ARG A 36 -21.79 -8.80 -10.70
CA ARG A 36 -22.21 -7.56 -10.04
C ARG A 36 -21.63 -7.44 -8.63
N PHE A 37 -21.67 -8.52 -7.87
CA PHE A 37 -21.08 -8.53 -6.53
C PHE A 37 -19.58 -8.23 -6.60
N TYR A 38 -18.85 -8.92 -7.49
CA TYR A 38 -17.42 -8.75 -7.66
C TYR A 38 -17.05 -7.34 -8.15
N ALA A 39 -17.80 -6.82 -9.12
CA ALA A 39 -17.61 -5.46 -9.62
C ALA A 39 -17.78 -4.42 -8.52
N ARG A 40 -18.87 -4.49 -7.75
CA ARG A 40 -19.10 -3.59 -6.60
C ARG A 40 -17.99 -3.68 -5.56
N LYS A 41 -17.56 -4.89 -5.22
CA LYS A 41 -16.45 -5.11 -4.28
C LYS A 41 -15.14 -4.53 -4.81
N THR A 42 -14.89 -4.64 -6.10
CA THR A 42 -13.67 -4.12 -6.72
C THR A 42 -13.66 -2.59 -6.75
N VAL A 43 -14.73 -1.97 -7.22
CA VAL A 43 -14.82 -0.49 -7.33
C VAL A 43 -14.75 0.19 -5.96
N ASN A 44 -15.33 -0.43 -4.93
CA ASN A 44 -15.37 0.14 -3.58
C ASN A 44 -14.15 -0.20 -2.72
N LYS A 45 -13.09 -0.78 -3.29
CA LYS A 45 -11.86 -1.03 -2.52
C LYS A 45 -11.14 0.26 -2.17
N PRO A 46 -10.68 0.40 -0.91
CA PRO A 46 -9.92 1.57 -0.48
C PRO A 46 -8.70 1.86 -1.34
N ILE A 47 -8.05 0.82 -1.87
CA ILE A 47 -6.88 0.97 -2.73
C ILE A 47 -7.18 1.75 -4.01
N TRP A 48 -8.39 1.66 -4.54
CA TRP A 48 -8.77 2.42 -5.74
C TRP A 48 -8.92 3.90 -5.45
N ALA A 49 -9.42 4.27 -4.28
CA ALA A 49 -9.40 5.66 -3.84
C ALA A 49 -7.97 6.19 -3.76
N GLY A 50 -7.02 5.37 -3.27
CA GLY A 50 -5.62 5.72 -3.22
C GLY A 50 -4.89 5.76 -4.58
N VAL A 51 -5.39 5.07 -5.60
CA VAL A 51 -4.79 5.05 -6.95
C VAL A 51 -5.41 6.08 -7.88
N PHE A 52 -6.73 6.26 -7.82
CA PHE A 52 -7.49 7.13 -8.72
C PHE A 52 -8.13 8.33 -8.04
N GLY A 53 -8.05 8.42 -6.71
CA GLY A 53 -8.57 9.54 -5.93
C GLY A 53 -7.63 10.73 -5.88
N LEU A 54 -7.96 11.69 -5.02
CA LEU A 54 -7.10 12.84 -4.76
C LEU A 54 -5.81 12.39 -4.04
N ALA A 55 -4.72 13.12 -4.25
CA ALA A 55 -3.39 12.80 -3.71
C ALA A 55 -3.37 12.52 -2.19
N ASN A 56 -4.24 13.17 -1.44
CA ASN A 56 -4.32 13.01 0.01
C ASN A 56 -4.93 11.68 0.46
N ASP A 57 -5.70 10.99 -0.38
CA ASP A 57 -6.40 9.77 0.03
C ASP A 57 -5.43 8.63 0.32
N LYS A 58 -4.46 8.39 -0.58
CA LYS A 58 -3.44 7.35 -0.39
C LYS A 58 -2.54 7.66 0.80
N SER A 59 -2.07 8.89 0.90
CA SER A 59 -1.21 9.34 2.00
C SER A 59 -1.90 9.18 3.35
N SER A 60 -3.17 9.57 3.45
CA SER A 60 -3.98 9.41 4.67
C SER A 60 -4.14 7.95 5.08
N GLN A 61 -4.41 7.07 4.10
CA GLN A 61 -4.52 5.62 4.33
C GLN A 61 -3.20 5.02 4.82
N VAL A 62 -2.08 5.40 4.20
CA VAL A 62 -0.75 4.91 4.59
C VAL A 62 -0.41 5.37 6.01
N LEU A 63 -0.63 6.66 6.34
CA LEU A 63 -0.40 7.17 7.68
C LEU A 63 -1.27 6.45 8.73
N GLN A 64 -2.50 6.09 8.38
CA GLN A 64 -3.37 5.32 9.25
C GLN A 64 -2.83 3.90 9.50
N VAL A 65 -2.36 3.22 8.46
CA VAL A 65 -1.73 1.89 8.57
C VAL A 65 -0.48 1.97 9.45
N ILE A 66 0.39 2.95 9.24
CA ILE A 66 1.60 3.16 10.05
C ILE A 66 1.24 3.29 11.53
N ARG A 67 0.24 4.11 11.86
CA ARG A 67 -0.21 4.31 13.24
C ARG A 67 -0.84 3.04 13.83
N GLN A 68 -1.66 2.34 13.06
CA GLN A 68 -2.32 1.10 13.48
C GLN A 68 -1.29 0.00 13.81
N TRP A 69 -0.26 -0.13 12.99
CA TRP A 69 0.77 -1.14 13.15
C TRP A 69 1.96 -0.67 14.00
N LYS A 70 1.94 0.59 14.44
CA LYS A 70 3.03 1.21 15.22
C LYS A 70 4.38 1.05 14.51
N ALA A 71 4.39 1.29 13.20
CA ALA A 71 5.61 1.20 12.42
C ALA A 71 6.51 2.40 12.69
N ASP A 72 7.82 2.17 12.84
CA ASP A 72 8.81 3.20 13.15
C ASP A 72 9.21 4.01 11.91
N GLY A 73 8.94 3.49 10.72
CA GLY A 73 9.27 4.15 9.46
C GLY A 73 8.60 3.48 8.25
N LEU A 74 8.79 4.05 7.08
CA LEU A 74 8.19 3.58 5.84
C LEU A 74 9.25 3.41 4.74
N ILE A 75 9.25 2.26 4.08
CA ILE A 75 10.03 2.00 2.87
C ILE A 75 9.08 2.01 1.67
N ILE A 76 9.36 2.86 0.70
CA ILE A 76 8.53 3.07 -0.48
C ILE A 76 9.27 2.58 -1.72
N HIS A 77 8.68 1.62 -2.41
CA HIS A 77 9.16 1.14 -3.71
C HIS A 77 8.62 2.01 -4.84
N LEU A 78 9.48 2.70 -5.55
CA LEU A 78 9.17 3.39 -6.79
C LEU A 78 9.32 2.42 -7.97
N ASN A 79 8.21 1.85 -8.39
CA ASN A 79 8.21 0.89 -9.49
C ASN A 79 8.14 1.61 -10.83
N ARG A 80 9.25 1.60 -11.58
CA ARG A 80 9.34 2.23 -12.90
C ARG A 80 8.45 1.58 -13.97
N GLY A 81 8.15 0.30 -13.81
CA GLY A 81 7.33 -0.46 -14.76
C GLY A 81 5.83 -0.36 -14.52
N CYS A 82 5.37 0.37 -13.51
CA CYS A 82 3.95 0.44 -13.18
C CYS A 82 3.54 1.78 -12.59
N GLU A 83 3.04 2.68 -13.44
CA GLU A 83 2.57 4.01 -13.02
C GLU A 83 1.47 3.94 -11.97
N GLY A 84 0.56 2.96 -12.06
CA GLY A 84 -0.51 2.78 -11.08
C GLY A 84 -0.01 2.46 -9.67
N LEU A 85 1.13 1.77 -9.53
CA LEU A 85 1.77 1.52 -8.24
C LEU A 85 2.67 2.67 -7.81
N ALA A 86 3.32 3.34 -8.76
CA ALA A 86 4.20 4.47 -8.48
C ALA A 86 3.45 5.77 -8.18
N GLY A 87 2.17 5.85 -8.56
CA GLY A 87 1.34 7.02 -8.31
C GLY A 87 1.27 7.41 -6.83
N GLN A 88 1.39 8.71 -6.54
CA GLN A 88 1.30 9.30 -5.20
C GLN A 88 2.35 8.79 -4.17
N GLN A 89 3.45 8.22 -4.63
CA GLN A 89 4.52 7.75 -3.73
C GLN A 89 5.28 8.91 -3.09
N LEU A 90 5.56 9.95 -3.89
CA LEU A 90 6.29 11.13 -3.42
C LEU A 90 5.42 11.96 -2.46
N GLU A 91 4.14 12.10 -2.74
CA GLU A 91 3.16 12.74 -1.85
C GLU A 91 3.04 11.97 -0.53
N THR A 92 3.04 10.65 -0.60
CA THR A 92 3.03 9.79 0.60
C THR A 92 4.30 9.99 1.42
N LYS A 93 5.48 10.07 0.78
CA LYS A 93 6.74 10.38 1.46
C LYS A 93 6.69 11.73 2.14
N LEU A 94 6.20 12.75 1.45
CA LEU A 94 6.07 14.10 2.00
C LEU A 94 5.11 14.12 3.21
N ALA A 95 3.98 13.43 3.11
CA ALA A 95 3.04 13.31 4.22
C ALA A 95 3.64 12.61 5.46
N CYS A 96 4.47 11.57 5.24
CA CYS A 96 5.21 10.93 6.33
C CYS A 96 6.19 11.90 6.98
N GLN A 97 6.96 12.66 6.19
CA GLN A 97 7.90 13.66 6.69
C GLN A 97 7.18 14.75 7.52
N GLN A 98 6.04 15.25 7.04
CA GLN A 98 5.22 16.22 7.76
C GLN A 98 4.66 15.65 9.08
N ALA A 99 4.41 14.34 9.12
CA ALA A 99 3.97 13.63 10.31
C ALA A 99 5.11 13.20 11.25
N GLY A 100 6.37 13.56 10.94
CA GLY A 100 7.55 13.14 11.71
C GLY A 100 7.90 11.65 11.58
N ILE A 101 7.41 10.99 10.53
CA ILE A 101 7.65 9.57 10.28
C ILE A 101 8.79 9.44 9.25
N PRO A 102 9.92 8.81 9.60
CA PRO A 102 10.99 8.55 8.65
C PRO A 102 10.51 7.73 7.46
N ALA A 103 10.90 8.15 6.24
CA ALA A 103 10.52 7.43 5.03
C ALA A 103 11.64 7.46 4.00
N MET A 104 12.04 6.28 3.51
CA MET A 104 12.96 6.14 2.41
C MET A 104 12.27 5.68 1.13
N THR A 105 12.88 5.97 -0.01
CA THR A 105 12.44 5.46 -1.31
C THR A 105 13.57 4.66 -1.94
N TYR A 106 13.23 3.59 -2.64
CA TYR A 106 14.13 2.93 -3.58
C TYR A 106 13.43 2.70 -4.91
N GLU A 107 14.20 2.60 -5.97
CA GLU A 107 13.70 2.43 -7.32
C GLU A 107 13.98 1.02 -7.82
N GLY A 108 13.08 0.48 -8.62
CA GLY A 108 13.24 -0.82 -9.24
C GLY A 108 12.14 -1.10 -10.24
N ASN A 109 12.35 -2.13 -11.03
CA ASN A 109 11.39 -2.61 -12.01
C ASN A 109 11.09 -4.08 -11.76
N MET A 110 9.83 -4.45 -11.62
CA MET A 110 9.44 -5.86 -11.39
C MET A 110 9.77 -6.77 -12.57
N GLY A 111 9.89 -6.22 -13.77
CA GLY A 111 10.13 -6.97 -15.01
C GLY A 111 11.58 -6.98 -15.47
N ASP A 112 12.42 -6.12 -14.94
CA ASP A 112 13.81 -5.99 -15.41
C ASP A 112 14.78 -5.76 -14.26
N LYS A 113 15.52 -6.80 -13.90
CA LYS A 113 16.52 -6.75 -12.84
C LYS A 113 17.71 -5.83 -13.13
N ARG A 114 17.93 -5.44 -14.40
CA ARG A 114 19.01 -4.53 -14.77
C ARG A 114 18.77 -3.10 -14.28
N GLU A 115 17.53 -2.77 -13.98
CA GLU A 115 17.13 -1.49 -13.40
C GLU A 115 17.16 -1.47 -11.87
N PHE A 116 17.67 -2.53 -11.25
CA PHE A 116 17.82 -2.63 -9.81
C PHE A 116 19.29 -2.57 -9.43
N ASP A 117 19.71 -1.47 -8.81
CA ASP A 117 21.02 -1.31 -8.22
C ASP A 117 20.98 -1.84 -6.77
N GLU A 118 21.44 -3.09 -6.61
CA GLU A 118 21.43 -3.77 -5.32
C GLU A 118 22.33 -3.07 -4.31
N ALA A 119 23.55 -2.70 -4.70
CA ALA A 119 24.51 -2.06 -3.81
C ALA A 119 23.99 -0.74 -3.27
N GLN A 120 23.52 0.13 -4.15
CA GLN A 120 22.93 1.42 -3.77
C GLN A 120 21.68 1.25 -2.91
N THR A 121 20.86 0.23 -3.20
CA THR A 121 19.64 -0.03 -2.43
C THR A 121 19.97 -0.50 -1.02
N ILE A 122 20.98 -1.38 -0.86
CA ILE A 122 21.44 -1.85 0.44
C ILE A 122 22.03 -0.69 1.25
N ASP A 123 22.92 0.13 0.67
CA ASP A 123 23.50 1.29 1.34
C ASP A 123 22.44 2.25 1.87
N ARG A 124 21.41 2.53 1.04
CA ARG A 124 20.29 3.38 1.44
C ARG A 124 19.46 2.75 2.56
N LEU A 125 19.23 1.44 2.48
CA LEU A 125 18.50 0.71 3.51
C LEU A 125 19.28 0.72 4.84
N GLU A 126 20.56 0.43 4.82
CA GLU A 126 21.41 0.45 6.03
C GLU A 126 21.41 1.85 6.67
N SER A 127 21.61 2.90 5.88
CA SER A 127 21.53 4.29 6.38
C SER A 127 20.17 4.63 6.96
N PHE A 128 19.08 4.14 6.33
CA PHE A 128 17.73 4.34 6.84
C PHE A 128 17.52 3.61 8.17
N MET A 129 17.96 2.36 8.28
CA MET A 129 17.84 1.57 9.51
C MET A 129 18.66 2.20 10.66
N GLU A 130 19.86 2.70 10.37
CA GLU A 130 20.67 3.45 11.33
C GLU A 130 19.97 4.72 11.82
N SER A 131 19.29 5.45 10.93
CA SER A 131 18.51 6.65 11.30
C SER A 131 17.38 6.34 12.27
N LEU A 132 16.88 5.09 12.25
CA LEU A 132 15.89 4.56 13.20
C LEU A 132 16.52 3.97 14.47
N SER A 133 17.84 4.11 14.65
CA SER A 133 18.61 3.50 15.76
C SER A 133 18.51 1.96 15.81
N LEU A 134 18.20 1.34 14.68
CA LEU A 134 18.15 -0.11 14.56
C LEU A 134 19.56 -0.65 14.26
N LYS A 135 19.92 -1.75 14.92
CA LYS A 135 21.21 -2.41 14.73
C LYS A 135 21.04 -3.65 13.87
N LYS A 136 22.02 -3.87 12.97
CA LYS A 136 22.11 -5.12 12.20
C LYS A 136 22.27 -6.28 13.18
N GLN A 137 21.44 -7.30 13.06
CA GLN A 137 21.64 -8.55 13.78
C GLN A 137 22.75 -9.33 13.08
N THR A 138 23.81 -9.65 13.80
CA THR A 138 24.94 -10.49 13.33
C THR A 138 24.62 -11.96 13.53
#